data_0935434db760f3a4e4864cb00c2551dc
#
_entry.id   0935434db760f3a4e4864cb00c2551dc
#
_cell.length_a   1.000
_cell.length_b   1.000
_cell.length_c   1.000
_cell.angle_alpha   90.00
_cell.angle_beta   90.00
_cell.angle_gamma   90.00
#
_symmetry.space_group_name_H-M   'P 1'
#
loop_
_entity.id
_entity.type
_entity.pdbx_description
1 polymer ?
#
loop_
_entity_poly.entity_id
_entity_poly.type
_entity_poly.pdbx_seq_one_letter_code
_entity_poly.pdbx_strand_id
1 'polypeptide(L)'
;NCVTASVNNISFGHPIPQASIVTLEANISRSFSSSMEVIIDVWIEDMQNGKKTKCNEAIYTFVAVDNTNKPTAVPIIEPETNLEKERFDAALRRRQLSLILAGKMKAEEATELKALFNK
;
A
#
# COMPACT_ATOMS: atom_id res chain seq x y z
N ASN A 1 16.80 3.22 -8.16
CA ASN A 1 16.71 3.48 -6.71
C ASN A 1 15.32 3.97 -6.36
N CYS A 2 14.88 3.70 -5.11
CA CYS A 2 13.60 4.17 -4.59
C CYS A 2 13.81 4.86 -3.27
N VAL A 3 12.97 5.88 -3.00
CA VAL A 3 12.95 6.56 -1.71
C VAL A 3 11.55 6.46 -1.12
N THR A 4 11.48 6.38 0.21
CA THR A 4 10.20 6.34 0.92
C THR A 4 9.60 7.75 0.92
N ALA A 5 8.41 7.90 0.34
CA ALA A 5 7.72 9.18 0.31
C ALA A 5 6.75 9.32 1.50
N SER A 6 6.06 8.26 1.87
CA SER A 6 5.13 8.30 3.00
C SER A 6 4.85 6.91 3.54
N VAL A 7 4.41 6.87 4.80
CA VAL A 7 3.92 5.67 5.47
C VAL A 7 2.51 5.99 5.95
N ASN A 8 1.54 5.23 5.46
CA ASN A 8 0.13 5.43 5.79
C ASN A 8 -0.48 4.14 6.37
N ASN A 9 -1.49 4.29 7.22
CA ASN A 9 -2.32 3.20 7.71
C ASN A 9 -1.54 2.02 8.27
N ILE A 10 -0.77 2.26 9.34
CA ILE A 10 -0.22 1.16 10.13
C ILE A 10 -1.34 0.70 11.06
N SER A 11 -1.81 -0.54 10.85
CA SER A 11 -2.85 -1.15 11.67
C SER A 11 -2.24 -2.25 12.52
N PHE A 12 -2.41 -2.16 13.83
CA PHE A 12 -1.93 -3.17 14.79
C PHE A 12 -3.13 -3.97 15.31
N GLY A 13 -3.50 -5.03 14.59
CA GLY A 13 -4.64 -5.85 14.95
C GLY A 13 -4.39 -6.78 16.13
N HIS A 14 -3.15 -7.29 16.26
CA HIS A 14 -2.76 -8.22 17.32
C HIS A 14 -1.36 -7.90 17.80
N PRO A 15 -1.09 -8.11 19.11
CA PRO A 15 0.27 -7.96 19.63
C PRO A 15 1.17 -9.09 19.09
N ILE A 16 2.45 -8.79 18.99
CA ILE A 16 3.46 -9.78 18.58
C ILE A 16 4.12 -10.30 19.83
N PRO A 17 3.85 -11.55 20.25
CA PRO A 17 4.49 -12.13 21.42
C PRO A 17 6.00 -12.32 21.20
N GLN A 18 6.76 -12.26 22.27
CA GLN A 18 8.18 -12.56 22.24
C GLN A 18 8.39 -14.02 21.76
N ALA A 19 9.47 -14.27 21.02
CA ALA A 19 9.82 -15.58 20.46
C ALA A 19 8.83 -16.09 19.40
N SER A 20 8.06 -15.19 18.76
CA SER A 20 7.25 -15.52 17.59
C SER A 20 8.09 -15.54 16.32
N ILE A 21 7.70 -16.37 15.34
CA ILE A 21 8.21 -16.22 13.97
C ILE A 21 7.38 -15.16 13.29
N VAL A 22 8.05 -14.11 12.79
CA VAL A 22 7.38 -13.00 12.11
C VAL A 22 7.72 -13.07 10.62
N THR A 23 6.69 -13.08 9.77
CA THR A 23 6.85 -13.06 8.32
C THR A 23 6.29 -11.74 7.79
N LEU A 24 7.09 -11.04 7.01
CA LEU A 24 6.71 -9.82 6.32
C LEU A 24 6.56 -10.12 4.83
N GLU A 25 5.37 -9.90 4.29
CA GLU A 25 5.10 -10.02 2.86
C GLU A 25 4.81 -8.65 2.29
N ALA A 26 5.65 -8.19 1.37
CA ALA A 26 5.50 -6.91 0.72
C ALA A 26 5.09 -7.12 -0.74
N ASN A 27 3.99 -6.49 -1.15
CA ASN A 27 3.49 -6.55 -2.51
C ASN A 27 3.16 -5.15 -3.01
N ILE A 28 3.47 -4.87 -4.27
CA ILE A 28 3.07 -3.62 -4.90
C ILE A 28 1.58 -3.72 -5.22
N SER A 29 0.79 -2.83 -4.61
CA SER A 29 -0.66 -2.80 -4.86
C SER A 29 -1.00 -2.03 -6.13
N ARG A 30 -0.25 -0.96 -6.41
CA ARG A 30 -0.44 -0.17 -7.63
C ARG A 30 0.80 0.66 -7.92
N SER A 31 1.14 0.79 -9.20
CA SER A 31 2.13 1.76 -9.65
C SER A 31 1.43 2.96 -10.30
N PHE A 32 2.02 4.12 -10.13
CA PHE A 32 1.59 5.38 -10.75
C PHE A 32 2.66 5.79 -11.75
N SER A 33 2.81 7.07 -12.07
CA SER A 33 3.82 7.47 -13.07
C SER A 33 5.25 7.24 -12.58
N SER A 34 5.60 7.73 -11.40
CA SER A 34 6.94 7.58 -10.81
C SER A 34 6.90 7.05 -9.39
N SER A 35 5.74 6.75 -8.86
CA SER A 35 5.57 6.23 -7.51
C SER A 35 4.84 4.90 -7.52
N MET A 36 4.91 4.21 -6.39
CA MET A 36 4.22 2.94 -6.21
C MET A 36 3.77 2.80 -4.76
N GLU A 37 2.61 2.20 -4.60
CA GLU A 37 2.11 1.83 -3.29
C GLU A 37 2.48 0.38 -3.00
N VAL A 38 3.02 0.14 -1.81
CA VAL A 38 3.39 -1.19 -1.32
C VAL A 38 2.59 -1.49 -0.07
N ILE A 39 1.91 -2.63 -0.06
CA ILE A 39 1.23 -3.14 1.13
C ILE A 39 2.12 -4.21 1.75
N ILE A 40 2.40 -4.06 3.04
CA ILE A 40 3.16 -5.03 3.81
C ILE A 40 2.22 -5.71 4.79
N ASP A 41 2.04 -7.02 4.61
CA ASP A 41 1.30 -7.87 5.53
C ASP A 41 2.28 -8.49 6.51
N VAL A 42 1.99 -8.38 7.80
CA VAL A 42 2.82 -8.94 8.87
C VAL A 42 2.09 -10.11 9.50
N TRP A 43 2.68 -11.29 9.42
CA TRP A 43 2.14 -12.53 9.96
C TRP A 43 2.98 -13.01 11.11
N ILE A 44 2.32 -13.54 12.13
CA ILE A 44 3.00 -14.24 13.23
C ILE A 44 2.63 -15.71 13.17
N GLU A 45 3.60 -16.56 13.52
CA GLU A 45 3.40 -18.00 13.59
C GLU A 45 3.65 -18.47 15.01
N ASP A 46 2.68 -19.21 15.55
CA ASP A 46 2.81 -19.84 16.87
C ASP A 46 3.73 -21.04 16.75
N MET A 47 4.80 -21.05 17.54
CA MET A 47 5.80 -22.13 17.51
C MET A 47 5.24 -23.47 17.99
N GLN A 48 4.17 -23.46 18.78
CA GLN A 48 3.59 -24.68 19.35
C GLN A 48 2.64 -25.38 18.39
N ASN A 49 1.78 -24.64 17.69
CA ASN A 49 0.75 -25.21 16.83
C ASN A 49 0.90 -24.87 15.35
N GLY A 50 1.90 -24.08 14.98
CA GLY A 50 2.16 -23.68 13.60
C GLY A 50 1.11 -22.78 12.98
N LYS A 51 0.20 -22.23 13.79
CA LYS A 51 -0.87 -21.37 13.30
C LYS A 51 -0.34 -20.00 12.94
N LYS A 52 -0.61 -19.57 11.70
CA LYS A 52 -0.31 -18.23 11.22
C LYS A 52 -1.48 -17.29 11.45
N THR A 53 -1.20 -16.12 12.01
CA THR A 53 -2.20 -15.07 12.23
C THR A 53 -1.65 -13.76 11.67
N LYS A 54 -2.46 -13.05 10.89
CA LYS A 54 -2.11 -11.71 10.42
C LYS A 54 -2.27 -10.74 11.57
N CYS A 55 -1.18 -10.06 11.93
CA CYS A 55 -1.21 -9.14 13.08
C CYS A 55 -1.19 -7.67 12.67
N ASN A 56 -0.55 -7.33 11.57
CA ASN A 56 -0.41 -5.95 11.11
C ASN A 56 -0.53 -5.84 9.61
N GLU A 57 -0.92 -4.64 9.17
CA GLU A 57 -0.85 -4.25 7.78
C GLU A 57 -0.32 -2.81 7.71
N ALA A 58 0.64 -2.56 6.83
CA ALA A 58 1.20 -1.23 6.65
C ALA A 58 1.18 -0.87 5.17
N ILE A 59 0.94 0.40 4.87
CA ILE A 59 0.91 0.91 3.51
C ILE A 59 1.99 1.97 3.34
N TYR A 60 2.87 1.74 2.37
CA TYR A 60 3.99 2.62 2.06
C TYR A 60 3.86 3.15 0.64
N THR A 61 4.30 4.38 0.45
CA THR A 61 4.47 4.95 -0.88
C THR A 61 5.94 5.20 -1.14
N PHE A 62 6.45 4.65 -2.23
CA PHE A 62 7.82 4.84 -2.69
C PHE A 62 7.83 5.63 -3.99
N VAL A 63 8.86 6.43 -4.19
CA VAL A 63 9.09 7.14 -5.44
C VAL A 63 10.37 6.60 -6.06
N ALA A 64 10.30 6.19 -7.31
CA ALA A 64 11.48 5.78 -8.08
C ALA A 64 12.26 7.03 -8.51
N VAL A 65 13.56 7.01 -8.30
CA VAL A 65 14.44 8.11 -8.64
C VAL A 65 15.59 7.64 -9.52
N ASP A 66 16.04 8.50 -10.41
CA ASP A 66 17.19 8.26 -11.26
C ASP A 66 18.51 8.56 -10.54
N ASN A 67 19.63 8.48 -11.27
CA ASN A 67 20.95 8.74 -10.70
C ASN A 67 21.16 10.18 -10.22
N THR A 68 20.28 11.10 -10.64
CA THR A 68 20.31 12.51 -10.22
C THR A 68 19.26 12.81 -9.14
N ASN A 69 18.66 11.78 -8.53
CA ASN A 69 17.60 11.86 -7.53
C ASN A 69 16.33 12.54 -8.01
N LYS A 70 16.06 12.47 -9.31
CA LYS A 70 14.80 12.97 -9.90
C LYS A 70 13.82 11.82 -10.10
N PRO A 71 12.50 12.05 -9.96
CA PRO A 71 11.51 11.01 -10.21
C PRO A 71 11.64 10.42 -11.61
N THR A 72 11.56 9.10 -11.70
CA THR A 72 11.63 8.37 -12.97
C THR A 72 10.44 7.42 -13.10
N ALA A 73 10.09 7.08 -14.33
CA ALA A 73 8.93 6.23 -14.60
C ALA A 73 9.11 4.82 -14.04
N VAL A 74 8.01 4.24 -13.55
CA VAL A 74 7.96 2.86 -13.06
C VAL A 74 7.11 2.01 -13.99
N PRO A 75 7.34 0.67 -14.04
CA PRO A 75 6.50 -0.23 -14.82
C PRO A 75 5.05 -0.22 -14.35
N ILE A 76 4.13 -0.49 -15.28
CA ILE A 76 2.71 -0.64 -14.97
C ILE A 76 2.49 -2.01 -14.34
N ILE A 77 1.72 -2.05 -13.26
CA ILE A 77 1.33 -3.27 -12.57
C ILE A 77 -0.08 -3.64 -12.98
N GLU A 78 -0.29 -4.89 -13.38
CA GLU A 78 -1.61 -5.43 -13.70
C GLU A 78 -2.03 -6.43 -12.62
N PRO A 79 -3.15 -6.18 -11.92
CA PRO A 79 -3.64 -7.14 -10.92
C PRO A 79 -4.26 -8.36 -11.59
N GLU A 80 -4.01 -9.55 -11.04
CA GLU A 80 -4.51 -10.81 -11.57
C GLU A 80 -5.54 -11.46 -10.65
N THR A 81 -5.24 -11.53 -9.35
CA THR A 81 -6.15 -12.15 -8.37
C THR A 81 -7.23 -11.16 -7.91
N ASN A 82 -8.29 -11.69 -7.30
CA ASN A 82 -9.35 -10.85 -6.74
C ASN A 82 -8.82 -9.92 -5.65
N LEU A 83 -7.95 -10.41 -4.78
CA LEU A 83 -7.32 -9.60 -3.74
C LEU A 83 -6.46 -8.50 -4.35
N GLU A 84 -5.67 -8.83 -5.36
CA GLU A 84 -4.84 -7.84 -6.05
C GLU A 84 -5.69 -6.75 -6.70
N LYS A 85 -6.83 -7.11 -7.31
CA LYS A 85 -7.76 -6.17 -7.91
C LYS A 85 -8.39 -5.24 -6.87
N GLU A 86 -8.81 -5.78 -5.73
CA GLU A 86 -9.32 -4.97 -4.62
C GLU A 86 -8.29 -3.97 -4.11
N ARG A 87 -7.07 -4.44 -3.91
CA ARG A 87 -5.97 -3.59 -3.44
C ARG A 87 -5.58 -2.54 -4.47
N PHE A 88 -5.61 -2.91 -5.75
CA PHE A 88 -5.32 -2.01 -6.86
C PHE A 88 -6.34 -0.85 -6.92
N ASP A 89 -7.62 -1.15 -6.79
CA ASP A 89 -8.68 -0.14 -6.80
C ASP A 89 -8.63 0.74 -5.55
N ALA A 90 -8.40 0.13 -4.39
CA ALA A 90 -8.27 0.86 -3.12
C ALA A 90 -7.06 1.80 -3.12
N ALA A 91 -5.97 1.41 -3.77
CA ALA A 91 -4.78 2.24 -3.89
C ALA A 91 -5.06 3.54 -4.64
N LEU A 92 -5.88 3.48 -5.69
CA LEU A 92 -6.27 4.70 -6.41
C LEU A 92 -7.11 5.63 -5.55
N ARG A 93 -8.03 5.09 -4.76
CA ARG A 93 -8.83 5.88 -3.82
C ARG A 93 -7.94 6.60 -2.80
N ARG A 94 -6.96 5.89 -2.24
CA ARG A 94 -6.00 6.49 -1.29
C ARG A 94 -5.16 7.57 -1.97
N ARG A 95 -4.73 7.32 -3.19
CA ARG A 95 -3.95 8.30 -3.96
C ARG A 95 -4.74 9.58 -4.21
N GLN A 96 -6.00 9.43 -4.63
CA GLN A 96 -6.88 10.58 -4.88
C GLN A 96 -7.15 11.38 -3.61
N LEU A 97 -7.42 10.70 -2.49
CA LEU A 97 -7.59 11.37 -1.20
C LEU A 97 -6.34 12.13 -0.79
N SER A 98 -5.18 11.51 -0.95
CA SER A 98 -3.89 12.13 -0.64
C SER A 98 -3.65 13.38 -1.47
N LEU A 99 -3.99 13.36 -2.76
CA LEU A 99 -3.86 14.51 -3.65
C LEU A 99 -4.83 15.63 -3.29
N ILE A 100 -6.06 15.30 -2.88
CA ILE A 100 -7.04 16.28 -2.39
C ILE A 100 -6.51 16.96 -1.14
N LEU A 101 -6.03 16.19 -0.16
CA LEU A 101 -5.51 16.73 1.10
C LEU A 101 -4.26 17.60 0.89
N ALA A 102 -3.48 17.30 -0.17
CA ALA A 102 -2.32 18.11 -0.54
C ALA A 102 -2.67 19.33 -1.42
N GLY A 103 -3.94 19.51 -1.76
CA GLY A 103 -4.40 20.60 -2.62
C GLY A 103 -4.02 20.46 -4.10
N LYS A 104 -3.61 19.25 -4.52
CA LYS A 104 -3.17 18.97 -5.89
C LYS A 104 -4.28 18.43 -6.79
N MET A 105 -5.43 18.11 -6.21
CA MET A 105 -6.60 17.58 -6.92
C MET A 105 -7.86 18.12 -6.25
N LYS A 106 -8.86 18.44 -7.07
CA LYS A 106 -10.19 18.84 -6.57
C LYS A 106 -11.03 17.59 -6.28
N ALA A 107 -11.93 17.70 -5.32
CA ALA A 107 -12.82 16.59 -4.96
C ALA A 107 -13.65 16.11 -6.16
N GLU A 108 -14.03 17.01 -7.07
CA GLU A 108 -14.80 16.68 -8.27
C GLU A 108 -14.04 15.80 -9.26
N GLU A 109 -12.71 15.83 -9.22
CA GLU A 109 -11.84 15.05 -10.11
C GLU A 109 -11.59 13.63 -9.59
N ALA A 110 -11.94 13.35 -8.33
CA ALA A 110 -11.66 12.09 -7.66
C ALA A 110 -12.74 11.04 -7.96
N THR A 111 -12.69 10.43 -9.13
CA THR A 111 -13.72 9.50 -9.63
C THR A 111 -13.89 8.28 -8.76
N GLU A 112 -12.79 7.65 -8.34
CA GLU A 112 -12.82 6.43 -7.53
C GLU A 112 -13.26 6.71 -6.10
N LEU A 113 -12.83 7.82 -5.54
CA LEU A 113 -13.22 8.22 -4.19
C LEU A 113 -14.71 8.55 -4.13
N LYS A 114 -15.23 9.26 -5.14
CA LYS A 114 -16.65 9.57 -5.26
C LYS A 114 -17.52 8.32 -5.36
N ALA A 115 -17.05 7.31 -6.04
CA ALA A 115 -17.79 6.05 -6.22
C ALA A 115 -18.12 5.37 -4.89
N LEU A 116 -17.33 5.60 -3.84
CA LEU A 116 -17.59 5.07 -2.49
C LEU A 116 -18.81 5.72 -1.84
N PHE A 117 -19.09 6.98 -2.15
CA PHE A 117 -20.14 7.76 -1.50
C PHE A 117 -21.43 7.81 -2.31
N ASN A 118 -21.38 7.45 -3.60
CA ASN A 118 -22.51 7.51 -4.52
C ASN A 118 -23.11 6.13 -4.85
N LYS A 119 -22.92 5.17 -3.96
CA LYS A 119 -23.54 3.83 -4.10
C LYS A 119 -24.98 3.83 -3.66
#